data_f706407d1916b813ebbf4351703c70db
#
_entry.id   f706407d1916b813ebbf4351703c70db
#
_cell.length_a   1.000
_cell.length_b   1.000
_cell.length_c   1.000
_cell.angle_alpha   90.00
_cell.angle_beta   90.00
_cell.angle_gamma   90.00
#
_symmetry.space_group_name_H-M   'P 1'
#
loop_
_entity.id
_entity.type
_entity.pdbx_description
1 polymer ?
#
loop_
_entity_poly.entity_id
_entity_poly.type
_entity_poly.pdbx_seq_one_letter_code
_entity_poly.pdbx_strand_id
1 'polypeptide(L)'
;SSTSRGLGDVYKRQTLMVGHPGETEQDFEELIRFVKDIRFERMGAFAYSHEEGTYAYQHYKDEIPQEVKQDRLDYLMRVQEGISADVNASKVGQTFRVIVDREEEDFYVGRTQYDSPEVDPEILISKDTPLSPGSFYQVKVIDAQAFDLYGNCLLYTSDAADDMQC
;
A
#
# COMPACT_ATOMS: atom_id res chain seq x y z
N SER A 1 -6.63 7.15 16.47
CA SER A 1 -6.41 7.77 17.71
C SER A 1 -5.12 8.58 17.70
N SER A 2 -4.85 9.22 18.83
CA SER A 2 -3.72 10.14 18.94
C SER A 2 -2.36 9.46 18.81
N THR A 3 -2.31 8.17 18.92
CA THR A 3 -1.06 7.44 18.90
C THR A 3 -0.35 7.45 17.57
N SER A 4 -1.05 7.82 16.51
CA SER A 4 -0.44 7.86 15.19
C SER A 4 0.55 8.99 15.03
N ARG A 5 0.54 9.93 15.96
CA ARG A 5 1.44 11.07 15.89
C ARG A 5 2.89 10.61 16.00
N GLY A 6 3.71 11.06 15.13
CA GLY A 6 5.10 10.70 15.10
C GLY A 6 5.41 9.38 14.41
N LEU A 7 4.42 8.54 14.27
CA LEU A 7 4.57 7.27 13.56
C LEU A 7 3.91 7.31 12.19
N GLY A 8 3.01 8.25 12.01
CA GLY A 8 2.17 8.28 10.84
C GLY A 8 2.92 8.40 9.53
N ASP A 9 4.05 9.06 9.57
CA ASP A 9 4.80 9.27 8.34
C ASP A 9 5.38 7.99 7.76
N VAL A 10 5.63 6.99 8.61
CA VAL A 10 6.23 5.74 8.18
C VAL A 10 5.20 4.62 8.14
N TYR A 11 4.24 4.66 9.03
CA TYR A 11 3.35 3.52 9.28
C TYR A 11 1.88 3.84 9.03
N LYS A 12 1.60 4.63 8.01
CA LYS A 12 0.21 4.90 7.65
C LYS A 12 -0.41 3.71 6.93
N ARG A 13 -0.49 2.63 7.64
CA ARG A 13 -1.11 1.39 7.16
C ARG A 13 -2.32 1.09 8.00
N GLN A 14 -3.36 0.57 7.37
CA GLN A 14 -4.56 0.20 8.08
C GLN A 14 -5.34 -0.85 7.32
N THR A 15 -6.07 -1.65 8.08
CA THR A 15 -7.05 -2.57 7.52
C THR A 15 -8.41 -2.17 8.09
N LEU A 16 -9.36 -1.96 7.21
CA LEU A 16 -10.69 -1.49 7.57
C LEU A 16 -11.75 -2.50 7.16
N MET A 17 -12.85 -2.50 7.89
CA MET A 17 -13.98 -3.37 7.59
C MET A 17 -15.19 -2.50 7.29
N VAL A 18 -15.97 -2.89 6.29
CA VAL A 18 -17.24 -2.25 5.96
C VAL A 18 -18.38 -3.25 6.09
N GLY A 19 -19.57 -2.75 6.32
CA GLY A 19 -20.75 -3.59 6.37
C GLY A 19 -20.94 -4.34 7.67
N HIS A 20 -20.27 -3.95 8.73
CA HIS A 20 -20.51 -4.53 10.06
C HIS A 20 -21.97 -4.29 10.47
N PRO A 21 -22.62 -5.27 11.14
CA PRO A 21 -23.99 -5.08 11.61
C PRO A 21 -24.17 -3.76 12.36
N GLY A 22 -25.18 -3.00 11.98
CA GLY A 22 -25.44 -1.70 12.57
C GLY A 22 -24.80 -0.52 11.87
N GLU A 23 -23.94 -0.76 10.90
CA GLU A 23 -23.33 0.32 10.14
C GLU A 23 -24.39 1.05 9.31
N THR A 24 -24.49 2.36 9.53
CA THR A 24 -25.41 3.20 8.77
C THR A 24 -24.71 3.86 7.60
N GLU A 25 -25.48 4.48 6.72
CA GLU A 25 -24.91 5.31 5.65
C GLU A 25 -24.04 6.42 6.23
N GLN A 26 -24.48 7.02 7.33
CA GLN A 26 -23.70 8.07 7.96
C GLN A 26 -22.38 7.54 8.52
N ASP A 27 -22.41 6.36 9.11
CA ASP A 27 -21.19 5.74 9.61
C ASP A 27 -20.19 5.50 8.48
N PHE A 28 -20.69 5.05 7.35
CA PHE A 28 -19.86 4.83 6.18
C PHE A 28 -19.30 6.14 5.63
N GLU A 29 -20.11 7.18 5.57
CA GLU A 29 -19.63 8.49 5.12
C GLU A 29 -18.54 9.04 6.04
N GLU A 30 -18.67 8.81 7.33
CA GLU A 30 -17.64 9.21 8.29
C GLU A 30 -16.35 8.43 8.07
N LEU A 31 -16.46 7.14 7.76
CA LEU A 31 -15.30 6.32 7.43
C LEU A 31 -14.59 6.85 6.20
N ILE A 32 -15.32 7.17 5.16
CA ILE A 32 -14.75 7.72 3.93
C ILE A 32 -14.05 9.05 4.21
N ARG A 33 -14.67 9.90 5.00
CA ARG A 33 -14.08 11.19 5.39
C ARG A 33 -12.79 10.97 6.17
N PHE A 34 -12.81 10.02 7.09
CA PHE A 34 -11.63 9.66 7.86
C PHE A 34 -10.47 9.21 6.95
N VAL A 35 -10.77 8.33 5.99
CA VAL A 35 -9.76 7.85 5.05
C VAL A 35 -9.19 8.99 4.20
N LYS A 36 -10.05 9.91 3.76
CA LYS A 36 -9.59 11.07 2.99
C LYS A 36 -8.72 12.01 3.81
N ASP A 37 -9.03 12.14 5.08
CA ASP A 37 -8.28 13.05 5.96
C ASP A 37 -6.93 12.46 6.36
N ILE A 38 -6.90 11.19 6.69
CA ILE A 38 -5.67 10.51 7.13
C ILE A 38 -4.73 10.24 5.95
N ARG A 39 -5.27 9.94 4.80
CA ARG A 39 -4.52 9.61 3.59
C ARG A 39 -3.53 8.48 3.84
N PHE A 40 -4.06 7.30 4.11
CA PHE A 40 -3.22 6.12 4.33
C PHE A 40 -2.39 5.83 3.09
N GLU A 41 -1.12 5.56 3.30
CA GLU A 41 -0.27 5.11 2.20
C GLU A 41 -0.64 3.70 1.77
N ARG A 42 -0.98 2.88 2.74
CA ARG A 42 -1.36 1.48 2.53
C ARG A 42 -2.65 1.22 3.29
N MET A 43 -3.66 0.75 2.61
CA MET A 43 -4.90 0.40 3.27
C MET A 43 -5.51 -0.81 2.58
N GLY A 44 -5.78 -1.82 3.37
CA GLY A 44 -6.60 -2.94 2.96
C GLY A 44 -8.00 -2.78 3.51
N ALA A 45 -8.96 -3.38 2.86
CA ALA A 45 -10.34 -3.36 3.35
C ALA A 45 -11.03 -4.65 2.97
N PHE A 46 -12.02 -5.02 3.77
CA PHE A 46 -12.85 -6.18 3.48
C PHE A 46 -14.27 -5.94 3.96
N ALA A 47 -15.20 -6.67 3.36
CA ALA A 47 -16.60 -6.62 3.77
C ALA A 47 -16.81 -7.60 4.92
N TYR A 48 -17.66 -7.20 5.87
CA TYR A 48 -17.99 -8.05 7.01
C TYR A 48 -18.56 -9.38 6.53
N SER A 49 -18.09 -10.46 7.13
CA SER A 49 -18.59 -11.81 6.90
C SER A 49 -19.25 -12.32 8.18
N HIS A 50 -20.49 -12.76 8.08
CA HIS A 50 -21.26 -13.21 9.23
C HIS A 50 -20.97 -14.69 9.47
N GLU A 51 -19.94 -14.97 10.29
CA GLU A 51 -19.41 -16.32 10.45
C GLU A 51 -19.79 -16.91 11.79
N GLU A 52 -20.18 -18.18 11.76
CA GLU A 52 -20.52 -18.94 12.96
C GLU A 52 -19.36 -18.97 13.95
N GLY A 53 -19.72 -18.97 15.22
CA GLY A 53 -18.71 -19.05 16.28
C GLY A 53 -18.14 -17.72 16.70
N THR A 54 -18.44 -16.63 15.99
CA THR A 54 -17.98 -15.32 16.38
C THR A 54 -18.98 -14.65 17.33
N TYR A 55 -18.47 -13.69 18.09
CA TYR A 55 -19.33 -12.89 18.95
C TYR A 55 -20.39 -12.15 18.14
N ALA A 56 -19.99 -11.59 17.02
CA ALA A 56 -20.90 -10.83 16.17
C ALA A 56 -22.01 -11.72 15.61
N TYR A 57 -21.71 -12.94 15.24
CA TYR A 57 -22.72 -13.89 14.77
C TYR A 57 -23.75 -14.17 15.84
N GLN A 58 -23.31 -14.29 17.09
CA GLN A 58 -24.19 -14.65 18.21
C GLN A 58 -25.02 -13.47 18.71
N HIS A 59 -24.53 -12.26 18.59
CA HIS A 59 -25.12 -11.09 19.25
C HIS A 59 -25.72 -10.07 18.31
N TYR A 60 -25.37 -10.11 17.02
CA TYR A 60 -25.88 -9.15 16.07
C TYR A 60 -26.56 -9.85 14.91
N LYS A 61 -27.50 -9.15 14.32
CA LYS A 61 -28.17 -9.61 13.12
C LYS A 61 -27.52 -8.97 11.92
N ASP A 62 -27.18 -9.77 10.93
CA ASP A 62 -26.59 -9.26 9.71
C ASP A 62 -27.70 -8.73 8.80
N GLU A 63 -28.01 -7.46 8.98
CA GLU A 63 -29.14 -6.81 8.30
C GLU A 63 -28.74 -6.10 7.01
N ILE A 64 -27.45 -5.91 6.79
CA ILE A 64 -26.98 -5.19 5.62
C ILE A 64 -26.90 -6.15 4.44
N PRO A 65 -27.58 -5.87 3.33
CA PRO A 65 -27.49 -6.73 2.15
C PRO A 65 -26.06 -6.86 1.65
N GLN A 66 -25.73 -8.02 1.12
CA GLN A 66 -24.38 -8.28 0.61
C GLN A 66 -23.98 -7.30 -0.47
N GLU A 67 -24.89 -6.94 -1.34
CA GLU A 67 -24.59 -5.98 -2.43
C GLU A 67 -24.27 -4.60 -1.88
N VAL A 68 -24.89 -4.19 -0.76
CA VAL A 68 -24.58 -2.92 -0.11
C VAL A 68 -23.16 -2.97 0.49
N LYS A 69 -22.82 -4.08 1.12
CA LYS A 69 -21.47 -4.26 1.65
C LYS A 69 -20.44 -4.18 0.53
N GLN A 70 -20.72 -4.85 -0.58
CA GLN A 70 -19.81 -4.85 -1.72
C GLN A 70 -19.67 -3.46 -2.33
N ASP A 71 -20.76 -2.74 -2.47
CA ASP A 71 -20.75 -1.38 -3.00
C ASP A 71 -19.92 -0.44 -2.11
N ARG A 72 -20.08 -0.58 -0.79
CA ARG A 72 -19.29 0.20 0.16
C ARG A 72 -17.81 -0.13 0.07
N LEU A 73 -17.50 -1.41 -0.04
CA LEU A 73 -16.11 -1.85 -0.20
C LEU A 73 -15.51 -1.29 -1.49
N ASP A 74 -16.23 -1.39 -2.59
CA ASP A 74 -15.75 -0.91 -3.88
C ASP A 74 -15.52 0.60 -3.86
N TYR A 75 -16.43 1.34 -3.24
CA TYR A 75 -16.27 2.78 -3.12
C TYR A 75 -15.06 3.15 -2.27
N LEU A 76 -14.89 2.49 -1.13
CA LEU A 76 -13.76 2.72 -0.24
C LEU A 76 -12.44 2.43 -0.95
N MET A 77 -12.38 1.33 -1.69
CA MET A 77 -11.16 0.97 -2.40
C MET A 77 -10.86 1.94 -3.54
N ARG A 78 -11.87 2.51 -4.19
CA ARG A 78 -11.64 3.55 -5.20
C ARG A 78 -11.09 4.81 -4.59
N VAL A 79 -11.59 5.21 -3.42
CA VAL A 79 -11.05 6.36 -2.70
C VAL A 79 -9.59 6.11 -2.36
N GLN A 80 -9.28 4.93 -1.84
CA GLN A 80 -7.91 4.59 -1.49
C GLN A 80 -7.00 4.51 -2.70
N GLU A 81 -7.49 4.01 -3.81
CA GLU A 81 -6.69 3.95 -5.04
C GLU A 81 -6.24 5.35 -5.47
N GLY A 82 -7.14 6.33 -5.40
CA GLY A 82 -6.78 7.71 -5.70
C GLY A 82 -5.73 8.26 -4.75
N ILE A 83 -5.87 7.96 -3.46
CA ILE A 83 -4.90 8.38 -2.46
C ILE A 83 -3.55 7.71 -2.70
N SER A 84 -3.55 6.41 -2.97
CA SER A 84 -2.33 5.67 -3.23
C SER A 84 -1.61 6.19 -4.47
N ALA A 85 -2.36 6.52 -5.51
CA ALA A 85 -1.77 7.12 -6.71
C ALA A 85 -1.09 8.44 -6.40
N ASP A 86 -1.74 9.28 -5.59
CA ASP A 86 -1.16 10.58 -5.21
C ASP A 86 0.09 10.39 -4.35
N VAL A 87 0.03 9.49 -3.39
CA VAL A 87 1.17 9.21 -2.51
C VAL A 87 2.34 8.67 -3.32
N ASN A 88 2.06 7.74 -4.21
CA ASN A 88 3.12 7.16 -5.05
C ASN A 88 3.69 8.21 -6.01
N ALA A 89 2.84 9.07 -6.56
CA ALA A 89 3.31 10.15 -7.43
C ALA A 89 4.27 11.09 -6.69
N SER A 90 4.04 11.31 -5.41
CA SER A 90 4.93 12.15 -4.60
C SER A 90 6.32 11.54 -4.41
N LYS A 91 6.47 10.26 -4.66
CA LYS A 91 7.75 9.56 -4.54
C LYS A 91 8.61 9.70 -5.79
N VAL A 92 8.04 10.13 -6.89
CA VAL A 92 8.80 10.31 -8.13
C VAL A 92 9.90 11.34 -7.91
N GLY A 93 11.11 10.99 -8.34
CA GLY A 93 12.28 11.84 -8.13
C GLY A 93 13.04 11.54 -6.84
N GLN A 94 12.45 10.76 -5.95
CA GLN A 94 13.13 10.36 -4.72
C GLN A 94 13.91 9.07 -4.93
N THR A 95 14.91 8.87 -4.07
CA THR A 95 15.77 7.69 -4.10
C THR A 95 15.52 6.88 -2.84
N PHE A 96 15.33 5.59 -3.01
CA PHE A 96 15.08 4.68 -1.89
C PHE A 96 16.06 3.54 -1.92
N ARG A 97 16.34 2.99 -0.75
CA ARG A 97 17.06 1.74 -0.63
C ARG A 97 16.07 0.62 -0.88
N VAL A 98 16.36 -0.20 -1.87
CA VAL A 98 15.44 -1.24 -2.35
C VAL A 98 16.13 -2.59 -2.31
N ILE A 99 15.44 -3.60 -1.78
CA ILE A 99 15.88 -4.97 -1.91
C ILE A 99 15.22 -5.56 -3.16
N VAL A 100 16.01 -6.22 -3.99
CA VAL A 100 15.46 -6.91 -5.16
C VAL A 100 14.96 -8.27 -4.70
N ASP A 101 13.68 -8.52 -4.90
CA ASP A 101 13.07 -9.79 -4.51
C ASP A 101 13.20 -10.85 -5.60
N ARG A 102 13.04 -10.45 -6.85
CA ARG A 102 13.09 -11.39 -7.97
C ARG A 102 13.40 -10.67 -9.28
N GLU A 103 13.78 -11.46 -10.24
CA GLU A 103 13.98 -11.00 -11.61
C GLU A 103 12.82 -11.51 -12.46
N GLU A 104 12.25 -10.62 -13.27
CA GLU A 104 11.23 -10.98 -14.25
C GLU A 104 11.72 -10.62 -15.65
N GLU A 105 10.92 -10.93 -16.66
CA GLU A 105 11.37 -10.80 -18.04
C GLU A 105 11.82 -9.38 -18.38
N ASP A 106 11.02 -8.41 -18.00
CA ASP A 106 11.26 -7.02 -18.38
C ASP A 106 11.82 -6.16 -17.25
N PHE A 107 11.74 -6.62 -16.02
CA PHE A 107 12.11 -5.82 -14.86
C PHE A 107 12.69 -6.68 -13.76
N TYR A 108 13.44 -6.05 -12.87
CA TYR A 108 13.65 -6.58 -11.53
C TYR A 108 12.52 -6.05 -10.65
N VAL A 109 12.04 -6.87 -9.75
CA VAL A 109 10.99 -6.50 -8.84
C VAL A 109 11.55 -6.44 -7.42
N GLY A 110 11.33 -5.31 -6.77
CA GLY A 110 11.82 -5.11 -5.43
C GLY A 110 10.81 -4.37 -4.57
N ARG A 111 11.24 -4.08 -3.36
CA ARG A 111 10.44 -3.30 -2.40
C ARG A 111 11.37 -2.40 -1.62
N THR A 112 10.82 -1.30 -1.15
CA THR A 112 11.60 -0.39 -0.32
C THR A 112 11.75 -0.98 1.09
N GLN A 113 12.64 -0.39 1.86
CA GLN A 113 12.88 -0.87 3.22
C GLN A 113 11.67 -0.73 4.15
N TYR A 114 10.69 0.07 3.76
CA TYR A 114 9.48 0.28 4.55
C TYR A 114 8.31 -0.57 4.09
N ASP A 115 8.47 -1.31 3.02
CA ASP A 115 7.37 -2.02 2.40
C ASP A 115 7.34 -3.49 2.82
N SER A 116 6.13 -4.01 2.85
CA SER A 116 5.88 -5.41 3.13
C SER A 116 5.61 -6.14 1.81
N PRO A 117 6.10 -7.37 1.64
CA PRO A 117 6.04 -8.05 0.35
C PRO A 117 4.65 -8.31 -0.20
N GLU A 118 3.65 -8.36 0.66
CA GLU A 118 2.33 -8.83 0.25
C GLU A 118 1.32 -7.71 0.04
N VAL A 119 1.55 -6.56 0.61
CA VAL A 119 0.53 -5.52 0.71
C VAL A 119 0.96 -4.22 0.05
N ASP A 120 2.24 -3.99 -0.04
CA ASP A 120 2.79 -2.71 -0.46
C ASP A 120 3.12 -2.73 -1.94
N PRO A 121 3.15 -1.56 -2.60
CA PRO A 121 3.48 -1.51 -4.01
C PRO A 121 4.89 -2.04 -4.26
N GLU A 122 5.01 -2.78 -5.33
CA GLU A 122 6.32 -3.21 -5.79
C GLU A 122 6.98 -2.08 -6.54
N ILE A 123 8.31 -2.10 -6.55
CA ILE A 123 9.05 -1.20 -7.41
C ILE A 123 9.64 -2.03 -8.55
N LEU A 124 9.31 -1.62 -9.77
CA LEU A 124 9.77 -2.27 -10.99
C LEU A 124 11.00 -1.52 -11.49
N ILE A 125 12.12 -2.22 -11.52
CA ILE A 125 13.42 -1.60 -11.79
C ILE A 125 13.86 -1.99 -13.19
N SER A 126 14.25 -1.00 -13.97
CA SER A 126 14.74 -1.21 -15.32
C SER A 126 15.92 -2.17 -15.35
N LYS A 127 15.99 -2.99 -16.40
CA LYS A 127 17.09 -3.93 -16.61
C LYS A 127 18.31 -3.32 -17.30
N ASP A 128 18.42 -2.03 -17.30
CA ASP A 128 19.61 -1.35 -17.85
C ASP A 128 20.88 -1.74 -17.11
N THR A 129 20.73 -2.09 -15.84
CA THR A 129 21.85 -2.51 -15.00
C THR A 129 21.54 -3.90 -14.44
N PRO A 130 22.47 -4.86 -14.53
CA PRO A 130 22.29 -6.17 -13.92
C PRO A 130 22.23 -6.06 -12.40
N LEU A 131 21.21 -6.66 -11.82
CA LEU A 131 21.03 -6.68 -10.37
C LEU A 131 20.89 -8.12 -9.89
N SER A 132 21.16 -8.34 -8.61
CA SER A 132 21.08 -9.66 -8.01
C SER A 132 19.94 -9.71 -7.01
N PRO A 133 19.01 -10.66 -7.15
CA PRO A 133 17.96 -10.85 -6.13
C PRO A 133 18.59 -11.08 -4.75
N GLY A 134 17.95 -10.52 -3.74
CA GLY A 134 18.41 -10.59 -2.36
C GLY A 134 19.36 -9.48 -1.96
N SER A 135 19.79 -8.65 -2.90
CA SER A 135 20.72 -7.55 -2.63
C SER A 135 19.99 -6.22 -2.57
N PHE A 136 20.59 -5.26 -1.89
CA PHE A 136 20.04 -3.91 -1.76
C PHE A 136 20.72 -2.97 -2.75
N TYR A 137 19.93 -2.04 -3.27
CA TYR A 137 20.40 -1.05 -4.23
C TYR A 137 19.73 0.29 -3.96
N GLN A 138 20.37 1.36 -4.39
CA GLN A 138 19.75 2.69 -4.39
C GLN A 138 19.00 2.85 -5.70
N VAL A 139 17.70 3.08 -5.60
CA VAL A 139 16.82 3.17 -6.77
C VAL A 139 16.10 4.50 -6.75
N LYS A 140 16.21 5.22 -7.86
CA LYS A 140 15.47 6.47 -8.05
C LYS A 140 14.14 6.15 -8.72
N VAL A 141 13.06 6.62 -8.11
CA VAL A 141 11.71 6.46 -8.67
C VAL A 141 11.54 7.44 -9.81
N ILE A 142 11.20 6.93 -10.98
CA ILE A 142 11.03 7.74 -12.18
C ILE A 142 9.58 7.88 -12.61
N ASP A 143 8.72 6.96 -12.18
CA ASP A 143 7.30 7.02 -12.49
C ASP A 143 6.53 6.25 -11.40
N ALA A 144 5.24 6.46 -11.34
CA ALA A 144 4.42 5.84 -10.31
C ALA A 144 3.00 5.62 -10.80
N GLN A 145 2.40 4.52 -10.35
CA GLN A 145 0.99 4.22 -10.55
C GLN A 145 0.37 3.91 -9.19
N ALA A 146 -0.91 3.62 -9.17
CA ALA A 146 -1.62 3.39 -7.91
C ALA A 146 -1.05 2.22 -7.12
N PHE A 147 -0.56 1.20 -7.80
CA PHE A 147 -0.11 -0.04 -7.17
C PHE A 147 1.38 -0.32 -7.35
N ASP A 148 2.05 0.37 -8.25
CA ASP A 148 3.44 0.09 -8.57
C ASP A 148 4.24 1.38 -8.71
N LEU A 149 5.52 1.27 -8.39
CA LEU A 149 6.50 2.30 -8.67
C LEU A 149 7.45 1.80 -9.76
N TYR A 150 7.99 2.73 -10.52
CA TYR A 150 9.00 2.41 -11.53
C TYR A 150 10.26 3.17 -11.21
N GLY A 151 11.40 2.50 -11.30
CA GLY A 151 12.64 3.11 -10.92
C GLY A 151 13.84 2.61 -11.69
N ASN A 152 14.93 3.34 -11.56
CA ASN A 152 16.21 2.97 -12.11
C ASN A 152 17.23 2.86 -10.98
N CYS A 153 18.05 1.83 -11.04
CA CYS A 153 19.16 1.70 -10.12
C CYS A 153 20.17 2.81 -10.42
N LEU A 154 20.61 3.48 -9.37
CA LEU A 154 21.63 4.51 -9.50
C LEU A 154 23.00 3.86 -9.58
N LEU A 155 23.77 4.26 -10.58
CA LEU A 155 25.14 3.84 -10.72
C LEU A 155 26.04 4.90 -10.09
N TYR A 156 26.84 4.47 -9.16
CA TYR A 156 27.83 5.33 -8.54
C TYR A 156 29.18 5.05 -9.15
N THR A 157 29.91 6.11 -9.42
CA THR A 157 31.28 6.00 -9.87
C THR A 157 32.21 6.31 -8.73
N SER A 158 33.46 5.96 -8.87
CA SER A 158 34.49 6.25 -7.89
C SER A 158 34.21 5.60 -6.53
N ASP A 159 34.42 6.31 -5.46
CA ASP A 159 34.45 5.78 -4.10
C ASP A 159 33.12 5.18 -3.68
N ALA A 160 32.03 5.71 -4.17
CA ALA A 160 30.73 5.21 -3.78
C ALA A 160 30.50 3.78 -4.25
N ALA A 161 31.17 3.36 -5.29
CA ALA A 161 30.99 2.01 -5.81
C ALA A 161 31.41 0.93 -4.82
N ASP A 162 32.30 1.24 -3.93
CA ASP A 162 32.77 0.26 -2.94
C ASP A 162 31.67 -0.08 -1.94
N ASP A 163 30.82 0.88 -1.64
CA ASP A 163 29.77 0.72 -0.65
C ASP A 163 28.42 0.42 -1.25
N MET A 164 28.27 0.64 -2.53
CA MET A 164 27.00 0.52 -3.22
C MET A 164 27.03 -0.67 -4.15
N GLN A 165 25.89 -1.31 -4.28
CA GLN A 165 25.77 -2.50 -5.10
C GLN A 165 25.37 -2.20 -6.54
N CYS A 166 25.01 -1.02 -6.84
CA CYS A 166 24.67 -0.65 -8.23
C CYS A 166 25.87 -0.37 -9.09
#